data_eca43c70633a6252515a5cabe819b31c
#
_entry.id   eca43c70633a6252515a5cabe819b31c
#
_cell.length_a   1.000
_cell.length_b   1.000
_cell.length_c   1.000
_cell.angle_alpha   90.00
_cell.angle_beta   90.00
_cell.angle_gamma   90.00
#
_symmetry.space_group_name_H-M   'P 1'
#
loop_
_entity.id
_entity.type
_entity.pdbx_description
1 polymer ?
#
loop_
_entity_poly.entity_id
_entity_poly.type
_entity_poly.pdbx_seq_one_letter_code
_entity_poly.pdbx_strand_id
1 'polypeptide(L)'
;STLMRSSAASDVYKRQVGEAVTLCDSSGVEHNCLIDRINDEGVFVHEISKTECQNEPSVEVTLFAALTKGDKLETVIQKSVELGISHIVPVLTSRCVSRPDAKSAAKKQARYQKIALQAAMQSRRAIIPDVSEIITLEKASKMLSDFDVAIFFFEGGGKSLKEILSSPAKKIAIFTGPEGGFEEREVELLAENGAVVATLGKRILRAETAPIVALAAIMFETGNLE
;
A
#
# COMPACT_ATOMS: atom_id res chain seq x y z
N SER A 1 23.71 -23.55 -6.20
CA SER A 1 23.04 -22.43 -6.91
C SER A 1 21.55 -22.68 -6.91
N THR A 2 20.80 -21.70 -6.52
CA THR A 2 19.34 -21.76 -6.43
C THR A 2 18.76 -21.10 -7.67
N LEU A 3 17.81 -21.76 -8.37
CA LEU A 3 17.08 -21.19 -9.47
C LEU A 3 16.00 -20.26 -8.89
N MET A 4 16.13 -18.97 -9.07
CA MET A 4 15.07 -18.01 -8.74
C MET A 4 14.36 -17.56 -10.02
N ARG A 5 13.08 -17.89 -10.16
CA ARG A 5 12.21 -17.31 -11.19
C ARG A 5 11.59 -16.04 -10.62
N SER A 6 12.15 -14.90 -10.99
CA SER A 6 11.60 -13.60 -10.64
C SER A 6 10.71 -13.08 -11.78
N SER A 7 9.52 -12.58 -11.44
CA SER A 7 8.71 -11.74 -12.36
C SER A 7 9.39 -10.40 -12.68
N ALA A 8 10.45 -10.05 -11.97
CA ALA A 8 11.38 -8.95 -12.23
C ALA A 8 12.38 -9.24 -13.37
N ALA A 9 12.13 -10.26 -14.18
CA ALA A 9 13.04 -10.70 -15.23
C ALA A 9 13.52 -9.60 -16.19
N SER A 10 12.72 -8.55 -16.44
CA SER A 10 13.11 -7.49 -17.39
C SER A 10 14.33 -6.68 -16.95
N ASP A 11 14.52 -6.46 -15.66
CA ASP A 11 15.68 -5.71 -15.15
C ASP A 11 16.89 -6.61 -14.91
N VAL A 12 16.65 -7.88 -14.62
CA VAL A 12 17.71 -8.88 -14.46
C VAL A 12 18.33 -9.27 -15.82
N TYR A 13 17.56 -9.27 -16.92
CA TYR A 13 18.07 -9.55 -18.28
C TYR A 13 19.05 -8.49 -18.82
N LYS A 14 19.13 -7.32 -18.19
CA LYS A 14 20.16 -6.32 -18.52
C LYS A 14 21.46 -6.50 -17.75
N ARG A 15 21.49 -7.45 -16.82
CA ARG A 15 22.63 -7.75 -15.96
C ARG A 15 23.57 -8.76 -16.62
N GLN A 16 24.80 -8.80 -16.12
CA GLN A 16 25.85 -9.69 -16.63
C GLN A 16 26.24 -10.75 -15.57
N VAL A 17 26.80 -11.85 -16.04
CA VAL A 17 27.40 -12.86 -15.17
C VAL A 17 28.51 -12.20 -14.34
N GLY A 18 28.55 -12.49 -13.04
CA GLY A 18 29.46 -11.88 -12.07
C GLY A 18 28.96 -10.60 -11.42
N GLU A 19 27.82 -10.03 -11.86
CA GLU A 19 27.23 -8.89 -11.18
C GLU A 19 26.53 -9.29 -9.87
N ALA A 20 26.65 -8.41 -8.86
CA ALA A 20 25.94 -8.54 -7.61
C ALA A 20 24.48 -8.13 -7.77
N VAL A 21 23.57 -8.91 -7.19
CA VAL A 21 22.13 -8.62 -7.12
C VAL A 21 21.64 -8.88 -5.69
N THR A 22 20.74 -8.05 -5.22
CA THR A 22 20.02 -8.28 -3.98
C THR A 22 18.64 -8.83 -4.34
N LEU A 23 18.29 -9.96 -3.79
CA LEU A 23 16.99 -10.60 -3.94
C LEU A 23 16.29 -10.59 -2.59
N CYS A 24 15.02 -10.19 -2.59
CA CYS A 24 14.21 -10.22 -1.39
C CYS A 24 13.26 -11.41 -1.48
N ASP A 25 13.18 -12.19 -0.43
CA ASP A 25 12.10 -13.14 -0.26
C ASP A 25 10.90 -12.44 0.42
N SER A 26 9.75 -13.03 0.39
CA SER A 26 8.54 -12.44 0.98
C SER A 26 8.56 -12.42 2.52
N SER A 27 9.63 -12.89 3.15
CA SER A 27 9.79 -12.96 4.62
C SER A 27 10.52 -11.74 5.21
N GLY A 28 10.94 -10.77 4.37
CA GLY A 28 11.70 -9.61 4.81
C GLY A 28 13.20 -9.86 4.91
N VAL A 29 13.71 -10.91 4.27
CA VAL A 29 15.14 -11.21 4.19
C VAL A 29 15.70 -10.79 2.84
N GLU A 30 16.80 -10.08 2.86
CA GLU A 30 17.60 -9.73 1.70
C GLU A 30 18.73 -10.75 1.51
N HIS A 31 18.78 -11.34 0.31
CA HIS A 31 19.81 -12.27 -0.12
C HIS A 31 20.76 -11.55 -1.08
N ASN A 32 21.97 -11.29 -0.65
CA ASN A 32 23.00 -10.73 -1.52
C ASN A 32 23.62 -11.88 -2.32
N CYS A 33 23.46 -11.82 -3.63
CA CYS A 33 23.84 -12.88 -4.56
C CYS A 33 24.76 -12.38 -5.66
N LEU A 34 25.50 -13.29 -6.27
CA LEU A 34 26.17 -13.07 -7.57
C LEU A 34 25.47 -13.87 -8.67
N ILE A 35 25.39 -13.28 -9.85
CA ILE A 35 24.87 -13.98 -11.03
C ILE A 35 25.92 -14.94 -11.56
N ASP A 36 25.61 -16.25 -11.53
CA ASP A 36 26.48 -17.30 -12.06
C ASP A 36 26.27 -17.54 -13.55
N ARG A 37 25.02 -17.54 -13.99
CA ARG A 37 24.64 -17.92 -15.35
C ARG A 37 23.31 -17.31 -15.74
N ILE A 38 23.20 -16.87 -16.99
CA ILE A 38 21.97 -16.42 -17.64
C ILE A 38 21.76 -17.28 -18.89
N ASN A 39 20.60 -17.92 -19.02
CA ASN A 39 20.21 -18.70 -20.19
C ASN A 39 18.67 -18.66 -20.38
N ASP A 40 18.16 -19.41 -21.35
CA ASP A 40 16.72 -19.48 -21.66
C ASP A 40 15.88 -20.08 -20.53
N GLU A 41 16.48 -20.82 -19.60
CA GLU A 41 15.81 -21.37 -18.42
C GLU A 41 15.64 -20.34 -17.30
N GLY A 42 16.47 -19.26 -17.30
CA GLY A 42 16.44 -18.19 -16.31
C GLY A 42 17.79 -17.67 -15.89
N VAL A 43 17.80 -16.96 -14.76
CA VAL A 43 19.00 -16.42 -14.12
C VAL A 43 19.34 -17.28 -12.90
N PHE A 44 20.56 -17.80 -12.88
CA PHE A 44 21.07 -18.59 -11.78
C PHE A 44 22.00 -17.74 -10.93
N VAL A 45 21.77 -17.77 -9.64
CA VAL A 45 22.54 -16.99 -8.67
C VAL A 45 23.07 -17.89 -7.56
N HIS A 46 24.16 -17.52 -6.92
CA HIS A 46 24.55 -18.06 -5.63
C HIS A 46 24.52 -16.97 -4.56
N GLU A 47 24.06 -17.35 -3.39
CA GLU A 47 23.97 -16.47 -2.23
C GLU A 47 25.36 -16.29 -1.60
N ILE A 48 25.70 -15.02 -1.30
CA ILE A 48 26.93 -14.66 -0.58
C ILE A 48 26.62 -14.41 0.89
N SER A 49 25.52 -13.70 1.16
CA SER A 49 25.11 -13.32 2.53
C SER A 49 23.61 -13.08 2.62
N LYS A 50 23.10 -13.14 3.82
CA LYS A 50 21.72 -12.76 4.18
C LYS A 50 21.73 -11.63 5.18
N THR A 51 20.80 -10.69 5.04
CA THR A 51 20.54 -9.61 6.00
C THR A 51 19.04 -9.42 6.18
N GLU A 52 18.61 -9.05 7.36
CA GLU A 52 17.23 -8.60 7.56
C GLU A 52 17.04 -7.25 6.85
N CYS A 53 15.94 -7.11 6.14
CA CYS A 53 15.58 -5.86 5.49
C CYS A 53 15.26 -4.79 6.54
N GLN A 54 15.95 -3.67 6.47
CA GLN A 54 15.74 -2.53 7.38
C GLN A 54 14.76 -1.49 6.81
N ASN A 55 14.20 -1.75 5.62
CA ASN A 55 13.37 -0.77 4.89
C ASN A 55 11.87 -0.95 5.13
N GLU A 56 11.47 -1.93 5.97
CA GLU A 56 10.06 -2.13 6.28
C GLU A 56 9.66 -1.36 7.54
N PRO A 57 8.48 -0.70 7.51
CA PRO A 57 7.98 0.01 8.68
C PRO A 57 7.72 -0.92 9.86
N SER A 58 7.80 -0.36 11.06
CA SER A 58 7.48 -1.06 12.33
C SER A 58 5.98 -1.17 12.60
N VAL A 59 5.14 -0.54 11.75
CA VAL A 59 3.68 -0.54 11.82
C VAL A 59 3.08 -1.08 10.52
N GLU A 60 1.97 -1.78 10.63
CA GLU A 60 1.18 -2.27 9.50
C GLU A 60 0.08 -1.26 9.19
N VAL A 61 0.13 -0.61 8.04
CA VAL A 61 -0.92 0.31 7.60
C VAL A 61 -1.68 -0.29 6.43
N THR A 62 -3.00 -0.36 6.55
CA THR A 62 -3.92 -0.73 5.47
C THR A 62 -4.66 0.50 4.97
N LEU A 63 -4.55 0.78 3.68
CA LEU A 63 -5.26 1.86 3.02
C LEU A 63 -6.53 1.34 2.34
N PHE A 64 -7.68 1.73 2.86
CA PHE A 64 -8.99 1.60 2.21
C PHE A 64 -9.21 2.84 1.33
N ALA A 65 -8.87 2.73 0.06
CA ALA A 65 -8.93 3.84 -0.89
C ALA A 65 -10.18 3.75 -1.77
N ALA A 66 -11.03 4.76 -1.73
CA ALA A 66 -12.16 4.82 -2.64
C ALA A 66 -11.70 4.87 -4.11
N LEU A 67 -12.45 4.17 -4.98
CA LEU A 67 -12.16 4.20 -6.42
C LEU A 67 -12.30 5.62 -6.97
N THR A 68 -11.24 6.12 -7.56
CA THR A 68 -11.19 7.43 -8.21
C THR A 68 -11.34 7.33 -9.73
N LYS A 69 -11.60 8.46 -10.36
CA LYS A 69 -11.67 8.57 -11.82
C LYS A 69 -10.25 8.56 -12.43
N GLY A 70 -10.10 7.90 -13.56
CA GLY A 70 -8.82 7.83 -14.30
C GLY A 70 -7.76 7.02 -13.57
N ASP A 71 -6.50 7.48 -13.65
CA ASP A 71 -5.32 6.77 -13.14
C ASP A 71 -4.86 7.26 -11.75
N LYS A 72 -5.69 8.07 -11.06
CA LYS A 72 -5.33 8.66 -9.76
C LYS A 72 -5.03 7.61 -8.70
N LEU A 73 -5.83 6.53 -8.64
CA LEU A 73 -5.58 5.44 -7.70
C LEU A 73 -4.26 4.72 -7.98
N GLU A 74 -3.81 4.66 -9.22
CA GLU A 74 -2.51 4.10 -9.57
C GLU A 74 -1.35 4.92 -8.99
N THR A 75 -1.47 6.25 -9.04
CA THR A 75 -0.53 7.16 -8.38
C THR A 75 -0.54 6.98 -6.85
N VAL A 76 -1.74 6.86 -6.27
CA VAL A 76 -1.88 6.59 -4.83
C VAL A 76 -1.20 5.29 -4.46
N ILE A 77 -1.44 4.20 -5.19
CA ILE A 77 -0.81 2.90 -4.95
C ILE A 77 0.71 3.02 -5.01
N GLN A 78 1.24 3.59 -6.10
CA GLN A 78 2.68 3.77 -6.27
C GLN A 78 3.29 4.52 -5.08
N LYS A 79 2.75 5.70 -4.74
CA LYS A 79 3.30 6.54 -3.67
C LYS A 79 3.09 5.96 -2.27
N SER A 80 1.99 5.26 -2.04
CA SER A 80 1.77 4.55 -0.78
C SER A 80 2.75 3.41 -0.58
N VAL A 81 3.11 2.68 -1.64
CA VAL A 81 4.14 1.64 -1.56
C VAL A 81 5.51 2.24 -1.23
N GLU A 82 5.90 3.33 -1.89
CA GLU A 82 7.15 4.06 -1.60
C GLU A 82 7.20 4.56 -0.14
N LEU A 83 6.04 4.88 0.46
CA LEU A 83 5.91 5.35 1.85
C LEU A 83 5.77 4.23 2.88
N GLY A 84 5.76 2.96 2.48
CA GLY A 84 5.74 1.84 3.42
C GLY A 84 4.37 1.24 3.72
N ILE A 85 3.33 1.47 2.89
CA ILE A 85 2.02 0.81 3.07
C ILE A 85 2.17 -0.71 3.10
N SER A 86 1.35 -1.40 3.92
CA SER A 86 1.35 -2.86 4.01
C SER A 86 0.29 -3.49 3.10
N HIS A 87 -0.91 -2.92 3.08
CA HIS A 87 -2.04 -3.42 2.31
C HIS A 87 -2.83 -2.27 1.68
N ILE A 88 -3.37 -2.51 0.48
CA ILE A 88 -4.25 -1.56 -0.21
C ILE A 88 -5.53 -2.27 -0.58
N VAL A 89 -6.65 -1.73 -0.13
CA VAL A 89 -8.00 -2.25 -0.39
C VAL A 89 -8.79 -1.20 -1.17
N PRO A 90 -8.97 -1.37 -2.48
CA PRO A 90 -9.82 -0.48 -3.25
C PRO A 90 -11.29 -0.63 -2.83
N VAL A 91 -11.98 0.49 -2.56
CA VAL A 91 -13.34 0.50 -2.00
C VAL A 91 -14.32 1.19 -2.93
N LEU A 92 -15.50 0.61 -3.08
CA LEU A 92 -16.65 1.24 -3.72
C LEU A 92 -17.46 1.99 -2.66
N THR A 93 -17.54 3.31 -2.82
CA THR A 93 -18.40 4.20 -2.04
C THR A 93 -19.54 4.75 -2.90
N SER A 94 -20.50 5.42 -2.28
CA SER A 94 -21.70 5.93 -2.97
C SER A 94 -21.34 6.90 -4.10
N ARG A 95 -20.36 7.77 -3.87
CA ARG A 95 -19.95 8.82 -4.81
C ARG A 95 -18.81 8.42 -5.76
N CYS A 96 -18.43 7.14 -5.79
CA CYS A 96 -17.50 6.64 -6.80
C CYS A 96 -18.13 6.73 -8.19
N VAL A 97 -17.44 7.42 -9.10
CA VAL A 97 -17.82 7.50 -10.52
C VAL A 97 -17.45 6.21 -11.25
N SER A 98 -16.30 5.61 -10.90
CA SER A 98 -15.82 4.36 -11.48
C SER A 98 -16.48 3.17 -10.79
N ARG A 99 -17.32 2.43 -11.53
CA ARG A 99 -18.01 1.22 -11.05
C ARG A 99 -17.76 0.07 -12.03
N PRO A 100 -16.59 -0.60 -11.94
CA PRO A 100 -16.25 -1.67 -12.87
C PRO A 100 -17.13 -2.90 -12.64
N ASP A 101 -17.47 -3.60 -13.73
CA ASP A 101 -17.99 -4.96 -13.65
C ASP A 101 -16.93 -5.95 -13.13
N ALA A 102 -17.31 -7.18 -12.84
CA ALA A 102 -16.42 -8.19 -12.28
C ALA A 102 -15.15 -8.43 -13.12
N LYS A 103 -15.29 -8.45 -14.46
CA LYS A 103 -14.17 -8.67 -15.38
C LYS A 103 -13.20 -7.48 -15.38
N SER A 104 -13.73 -6.26 -15.38
CA SER A 104 -12.96 -5.03 -15.33
C SER A 104 -12.31 -4.84 -13.95
N ALA A 105 -12.99 -5.23 -12.87
CA ALA A 105 -12.47 -5.21 -11.52
C ALA A 105 -11.24 -6.12 -11.37
N ALA A 106 -11.32 -7.36 -11.88
CA ALA A 106 -10.18 -8.28 -11.86
C ALA A 106 -8.98 -7.76 -12.66
N LYS A 107 -9.23 -7.15 -13.84
CA LYS A 107 -8.15 -6.52 -14.62
C LYS A 107 -7.52 -5.34 -13.90
N LYS A 108 -8.32 -4.50 -13.22
CA LYS A 108 -7.82 -3.38 -12.42
C LYS A 108 -6.97 -3.88 -11.26
N GLN A 109 -7.44 -4.86 -10.52
CA GLN A 109 -6.70 -5.45 -9.39
C GLN A 109 -5.35 -6.01 -9.85
N ALA A 110 -5.29 -6.78 -10.95
CA ALA A 110 -4.04 -7.29 -11.51
C ALA A 110 -3.07 -6.16 -11.93
N ARG A 111 -3.61 -5.06 -12.50
CA ARG A 111 -2.82 -3.87 -12.86
C ARG A 111 -2.28 -3.16 -11.61
N TYR A 112 -3.12 -2.98 -10.59
CA TYR A 112 -2.74 -2.37 -9.32
C TYR A 112 -1.65 -3.15 -8.59
N GLN A 113 -1.77 -4.48 -8.55
CA GLN A 113 -0.74 -5.35 -7.99
C GLN A 113 0.59 -5.24 -8.73
N LYS A 114 0.56 -5.11 -10.06
CA LYS A 114 1.77 -4.87 -10.86
C LYS A 114 2.43 -3.53 -10.54
N ILE A 115 1.64 -2.48 -10.31
CA ILE A 115 2.16 -1.16 -9.90
C ILE A 115 2.81 -1.26 -8.51
N ALA A 116 2.15 -1.94 -7.56
CA ALA A 116 2.69 -2.17 -6.23
C ALA A 116 4.03 -2.92 -6.28
N LEU A 117 4.13 -3.98 -7.09
CA LEU A 117 5.37 -4.72 -7.32
C LEU A 117 6.49 -3.79 -7.84
N GLN A 118 6.21 -3.01 -8.88
CA GLN A 118 7.20 -2.10 -9.48
C GLN A 118 7.67 -1.02 -8.50
N ALA A 119 6.73 -0.47 -7.71
CA ALA A 119 7.06 0.52 -6.69
C ALA A 119 7.90 -0.08 -5.56
N ALA A 120 7.57 -1.29 -5.08
CA ALA A 120 8.33 -1.99 -4.05
C ALA A 120 9.76 -2.27 -4.50
N MET A 121 9.94 -2.73 -5.75
CA MET A 121 11.27 -2.94 -6.32
C MET A 121 12.09 -1.64 -6.40
N GLN A 122 11.48 -0.55 -6.86
CA GLN A 122 12.15 0.74 -7.00
C GLN A 122 12.52 1.34 -5.63
N SER A 123 11.66 1.20 -4.63
CA SER A 123 11.89 1.69 -3.26
C SER A 123 12.69 0.71 -2.38
N ARG A 124 13.17 -0.40 -2.95
CA ARG A 124 13.97 -1.44 -2.25
C ARG A 124 13.26 -2.06 -1.06
N ARG A 125 11.96 -2.23 -1.15
CA ARG A 125 11.19 -2.94 -0.14
C ARG A 125 11.37 -4.45 -0.30
N ALA A 126 11.51 -5.15 0.83
CA ALA A 126 11.56 -6.61 0.84
C ALA A 126 10.17 -7.24 0.72
N ILE A 127 9.14 -6.56 1.21
CA ILE A 127 7.76 -7.02 1.18
C ILE A 127 7.00 -6.27 0.09
N ILE A 128 6.35 -7.03 -0.80
CA ILE A 128 5.47 -6.46 -1.82
C ILE A 128 4.09 -6.29 -1.19
N PRO A 129 3.56 -5.06 -1.06
CA PRO A 129 2.23 -4.85 -0.53
C PRO A 129 1.17 -5.55 -1.37
N ASP A 130 0.20 -6.17 -0.70
CA ASP A 130 -0.95 -6.78 -1.36
C ASP A 130 -1.97 -5.71 -1.76
N VAL A 131 -2.46 -5.80 -3.00
CA VAL A 131 -3.60 -5.01 -3.47
C VAL A 131 -4.77 -5.95 -3.67
N SER A 132 -5.71 -5.91 -2.74
CA SER A 132 -6.85 -6.83 -2.74
C SER A 132 -7.89 -6.54 -3.83
N GLU A 133 -8.88 -7.40 -3.94
CA GLU A 133 -10.05 -7.15 -4.77
C GLU A 133 -10.81 -5.90 -4.33
N ILE A 134 -11.58 -5.32 -5.25
CA ILE A 134 -12.44 -4.18 -4.97
C ILE A 134 -13.62 -4.65 -4.11
N ILE A 135 -13.82 -4.03 -2.95
CA ILE A 135 -14.92 -4.36 -2.03
C ILE A 135 -15.84 -3.16 -1.81
N THR A 136 -17.02 -3.37 -1.24
CA THR A 136 -17.91 -2.28 -0.82
C THR A 136 -17.49 -1.69 0.52
N LEU A 137 -17.92 -0.47 0.81
CA LEU A 137 -17.62 0.18 2.09
C LEU A 137 -18.21 -0.59 3.27
N GLU A 138 -19.39 -1.21 3.11
CA GLU A 138 -20.02 -2.04 4.14
C GLU A 138 -19.19 -3.31 4.45
N LYS A 139 -18.53 -3.89 3.43
CA LYS A 139 -17.60 -5.01 3.66
C LYS A 139 -16.35 -4.52 4.37
N ALA A 140 -15.81 -3.37 3.95
CA ALA A 140 -14.63 -2.76 4.56
C ALA A 140 -14.88 -2.38 6.03
N SER A 141 -16.05 -1.81 6.37
CA SER A 141 -16.37 -1.40 7.74
C SER A 141 -16.41 -2.56 8.73
N LYS A 142 -16.74 -3.76 8.27
CA LYS A 142 -16.75 -4.98 9.11
C LYS A 142 -15.35 -5.51 9.44
N MET A 143 -14.33 -5.05 8.74
CA MET A 143 -12.92 -5.43 8.97
C MET A 143 -12.26 -4.58 10.06
N LEU A 144 -12.91 -3.54 10.55
CA LEU A 144 -12.30 -2.57 11.47
C LEU A 144 -11.90 -3.17 12.82
N SER A 145 -12.54 -4.25 13.25
CA SER A 145 -12.18 -4.98 14.47
C SER A 145 -10.78 -5.63 14.43
N ASP A 146 -10.18 -5.76 13.25
CA ASP A 146 -8.87 -6.37 13.07
C ASP A 146 -7.70 -5.37 13.25
N PHE A 147 -8.03 -4.08 13.49
CA PHE A 147 -7.07 -3.00 13.63
C PHE A 147 -7.06 -2.41 15.04
N ASP A 148 -5.89 -1.95 15.49
CA ASP A 148 -5.76 -1.23 16.76
C ASP A 148 -6.43 0.14 16.68
N VAL A 149 -6.36 0.78 15.49
CA VAL A 149 -7.03 2.05 15.22
C VAL A 149 -7.47 2.12 13.75
N ALA A 150 -8.68 2.57 13.53
CA ALA A 150 -9.22 2.89 12.21
C ALA A 150 -9.49 4.38 12.11
N ILE A 151 -8.99 5.00 11.05
CA ILE A 151 -9.02 6.45 10.84
C ILE A 151 -9.68 6.73 9.49
N PHE A 152 -10.64 7.62 9.45
CA PHE A 152 -11.14 8.11 8.18
C PHE A 152 -11.02 9.63 8.07
N PHE A 153 -10.64 10.08 6.88
CA PHE A 153 -10.40 11.49 6.63
C PHE A 153 -11.62 12.12 5.98
N PHE A 154 -12.16 13.12 6.66
CA PHE A 154 -13.38 13.80 6.24
C PHE A 154 -13.14 15.32 6.23
N GLU A 155 -13.69 16.00 5.22
CA GLU A 155 -13.53 17.46 5.06
C GLU A 155 -14.24 18.30 6.13
N GLY A 156 -15.22 17.71 6.82
CA GLY A 156 -15.95 18.32 7.93
C GLY A 156 -15.15 18.53 9.21
N GLY A 157 -13.86 18.19 9.21
CA GLY A 157 -12.98 18.27 10.39
C GLY A 157 -12.84 16.93 11.11
N GLY A 158 -12.18 16.93 12.26
CA GLY A 158 -11.90 15.73 13.05
C GLY A 158 -10.74 15.96 14.01
N LYS A 159 -10.31 14.91 14.67
CA LYS A 159 -9.14 14.90 15.54
C LYS A 159 -7.85 15.02 14.74
N SER A 160 -6.79 15.53 15.35
CA SER A 160 -5.46 15.49 14.76
C SER A 160 -4.90 14.08 14.79
N LEU A 161 -4.04 13.70 13.82
CA LEU A 161 -3.35 12.40 13.83
C LEU A 161 -2.51 12.22 15.09
N LYS A 162 -1.84 13.26 15.55
CA LYS A 162 -1.06 13.24 16.80
C LYS A 162 -1.90 12.86 18.02
N GLU A 163 -3.14 13.35 18.09
CA GLU A 163 -4.07 12.99 19.16
C GLU A 163 -4.50 11.53 19.06
N ILE A 164 -4.84 11.06 17.84
CA ILE A 164 -5.31 9.69 17.60
C ILE A 164 -4.19 8.68 17.86
N LEU A 165 -2.97 8.98 17.44
CA LEU A 165 -1.80 8.11 17.58
C LEU A 165 -1.01 8.36 18.87
N SER A 166 -1.62 9.03 19.86
CA SER A 166 -0.99 9.24 21.18
C SER A 166 -0.73 7.95 21.96
N SER A 167 -1.47 6.90 21.63
CA SER A 167 -1.23 5.53 22.13
C SER A 167 -0.59 4.68 21.03
N PRO A 168 0.32 3.76 21.40
CA PRO A 168 0.94 2.86 20.41
C PRO A 168 -0.09 2.05 19.65
N ALA A 169 -0.02 2.06 18.34
CA ALA A 169 -0.82 1.24 17.44
C ALA A 169 0.11 0.54 16.45
N LYS A 170 -0.06 -0.75 16.23
CA LYS A 170 0.71 -1.53 15.27
C LYS A 170 -0.05 -1.80 13.98
N LYS A 171 -1.37 -1.96 14.08
CA LYS A 171 -2.25 -2.19 12.93
C LYS A 171 -3.18 -1.00 12.76
N ILE A 172 -2.98 -0.25 11.70
CA ILE A 172 -3.68 1.01 11.45
C ILE A 172 -4.47 0.89 10.14
N ALA A 173 -5.78 1.15 10.19
CA ALA A 173 -6.60 1.29 8.99
C ALA A 173 -6.79 2.78 8.67
N ILE A 174 -6.67 3.15 7.41
CA ILE A 174 -6.97 4.50 6.94
C ILE A 174 -7.97 4.46 5.79
N PHE A 175 -8.98 5.31 5.83
CA PHE A 175 -10.01 5.44 4.80
C PHE A 175 -9.92 6.80 4.13
N THR A 176 -9.90 6.81 2.81
CA THR A 176 -9.92 8.03 2.01
C THR A 176 -11.02 7.97 0.95
N GLY A 177 -11.79 9.05 0.83
CA GLY A 177 -12.93 9.14 -0.08
C GLY A 177 -12.54 9.38 -1.54
N PRO A 178 -13.51 9.26 -2.46
CA PRO A 178 -13.37 9.67 -3.86
C PRO A 178 -13.42 11.19 -3.99
N GLU A 179 -13.40 11.70 -5.23
CA GLU A 179 -13.49 13.15 -5.50
C GLU A 179 -14.71 13.84 -4.90
N GLY A 180 -15.81 13.13 -4.74
CA GLY A 180 -17.05 13.63 -4.11
C GLY A 180 -17.10 13.47 -2.60
N GLY A 181 -16.04 12.95 -1.97
CA GLY A 181 -16.00 12.66 -0.53
C GLY A 181 -16.93 11.50 -0.12
N PHE A 182 -17.12 11.33 1.18
CA PHE A 182 -18.09 10.38 1.75
C PHE A 182 -19.49 11.02 1.90
N GLU A 183 -20.53 10.22 1.84
CA GLU A 183 -21.87 10.62 2.26
C GLU A 183 -22.01 10.54 3.78
N GLU A 184 -22.94 11.29 4.37
CA GLU A 184 -23.16 11.29 5.82
C GLU A 184 -23.39 9.89 6.38
N ARG A 185 -24.22 9.08 5.71
CA ARG A 185 -24.49 7.69 6.10
C ARG A 185 -23.24 6.79 6.07
N GLU A 186 -22.26 7.10 5.20
CA GLU A 186 -20.99 6.38 5.12
C GLU A 186 -20.07 6.77 6.28
N VAL A 187 -20.09 8.03 6.66
CA VAL A 187 -19.41 8.56 7.86
C VAL A 187 -19.99 7.91 9.13
N GLU A 188 -21.33 7.84 9.24
CA GLU A 188 -22.01 7.18 10.34
C GLU A 188 -21.64 5.69 10.41
N LEU A 189 -21.71 4.99 9.29
CA LEU A 189 -21.35 3.57 9.20
C LEU A 189 -19.92 3.30 9.69
N LEU A 190 -18.94 4.10 9.25
CA LEU A 190 -17.56 3.95 9.69
C LEU A 190 -17.39 4.25 11.18
N ALA A 191 -18.05 5.32 11.68
CA ALA A 191 -18.00 5.71 13.09
C ALA A 191 -18.65 4.65 14.01
N GLU A 192 -19.80 4.09 13.63
CA GLU A 192 -20.49 3.01 14.36
C GLU A 192 -19.63 1.74 14.45
N ASN A 193 -18.77 1.51 13.46
CA ASN A 193 -17.82 0.39 13.48
C ASN A 193 -16.47 0.77 14.12
N GLY A 194 -16.36 1.89 14.81
CA GLY A 194 -15.21 2.27 15.63
C GLY A 194 -14.14 3.09 14.92
N ALA A 195 -14.38 3.55 13.68
CA ALA A 195 -13.44 4.43 13.02
C ALA A 195 -13.50 5.85 13.57
N VAL A 196 -12.34 6.48 13.70
CA VAL A 196 -12.20 7.85 14.21
C VAL A 196 -12.07 8.83 13.06
N VAL A 197 -12.84 9.91 13.11
CA VAL A 197 -12.75 11.01 12.13
C VAL A 197 -11.47 11.79 12.38
N ALA A 198 -10.66 11.96 11.33
CA ALA A 198 -9.43 12.74 11.38
C ALA A 198 -9.46 13.88 10.35
N THR A 199 -8.63 14.88 10.60
CA THR A 199 -8.38 15.99 9.68
C THR A 199 -6.93 15.99 9.20
N LEU A 200 -6.74 16.40 7.94
CA LEU A 200 -5.44 16.71 7.34
C LEU A 200 -5.20 18.24 7.23
N GLY A 201 -5.85 19.00 8.10
CA GLY A 201 -5.75 20.45 8.15
C GLY A 201 -6.90 21.16 7.42
N LYS A 202 -6.79 22.48 7.32
CA LYS A 202 -7.88 23.36 6.84
C LYS A 202 -8.05 23.41 5.32
N ARG A 203 -7.11 22.88 4.56
CA ARG A 203 -7.15 22.89 3.09
C ARG A 203 -7.79 21.61 2.58
N ILE A 204 -8.67 21.74 1.59
CA ILE A 204 -9.22 20.57 0.88
C ILE A 204 -8.13 19.98 0.00
N LEU A 205 -7.80 18.72 0.24
CA LEU A 205 -6.85 17.96 -0.55
C LEU A 205 -7.59 17.20 -1.67
N ARG A 206 -6.95 17.02 -2.80
CA ARG A 206 -7.47 16.16 -3.86
C ARG A 206 -7.51 14.71 -3.41
N ALA A 207 -8.40 13.90 -4.03
CA ALA A 207 -8.58 12.49 -3.69
C ALA A 207 -7.28 11.66 -3.81
N GLU A 208 -6.40 12.01 -4.72
CA GLU A 208 -5.08 11.40 -4.86
C GLU A 208 -4.04 11.93 -3.85
N THR A 209 -4.23 13.14 -3.32
CA THR A 209 -3.29 13.77 -2.38
C THR A 209 -3.55 13.32 -0.93
N ALA A 210 -4.81 13.22 -0.54
CA ALA A 210 -5.19 12.91 0.84
C ALA A 210 -4.59 11.60 1.37
N PRO A 211 -4.66 10.45 0.66
CA PRO A 211 -4.09 9.20 1.14
C PRO A 211 -2.56 9.24 1.29
N ILE A 212 -1.86 9.93 0.38
CA ILE A 212 -0.41 10.07 0.43
C ILE A 212 0.02 10.89 1.64
N VAL A 213 -0.65 12.03 1.88
CA VAL A 213 -0.38 12.89 3.04
C VAL A 213 -0.75 12.20 4.35
N ALA A 214 -1.88 11.49 4.38
CA ALA A 214 -2.30 10.72 5.55
C ALA A 214 -1.27 9.66 5.94
N LEU A 215 -0.84 8.87 4.96
CA LEU A 215 0.17 7.82 5.18
C LEU A 215 1.52 8.41 5.60
N ALA A 216 2.00 9.46 4.91
CA ALA A 216 3.25 10.12 5.26
C ALA A 216 3.23 10.67 6.70
N ALA A 217 2.12 11.28 7.12
CA ALA A 217 1.96 11.78 8.47
C ALA A 217 1.93 10.66 9.52
N ILE A 218 1.28 9.52 9.22
CA ILE A 218 1.28 8.35 10.10
C ILE A 218 2.68 7.76 10.21
N MET A 219 3.39 7.59 9.12
CA MET A 219 4.76 7.07 9.12
C MET A 219 5.69 7.98 9.90
N PHE A 220 5.54 9.32 9.80
CA PHE A 220 6.29 10.27 10.59
C PHE A 220 5.96 10.17 12.09
N GLU A 221 4.67 10.19 12.47
CA GLU A 221 4.24 10.11 13.88
C GLU A 221 4.61 8.77 14.54
N THR A 222 4.83 7.72 13.76
CA THR A 222 5.24 6.39 14.23
C THR A 222 6.75 6.12 14.10
N GLY A 223 7.55 7.14 13.74
CA GLY A 223 9.02 7.04 13.66
C GLY A 223 9.52 6.21 12.46
N ASN A 224 8.75 6.13 11.39
CA ASN A 224 9.13 5.36 10.19
C ASN A 224 9.59 6.24 9.00
N LEU A 225 9.74 7.56 9.21
CA LEU A 225 10.29 8.53 8.25
C LEU A 225 11.40 9.40 8.86
N GLU A 226 12.14 8.87 9.82
CA GLU A 226 13.32 9.52 10.41
C GLU A 226 14.62 9.11 9.71
#